data_e10a0206083c2661d2458fcadbe7f65c
#
_entry.id   e10a0206083c2661d2458fcadbe7f65c
#
_cell.length_a   1.000
_cell.length_b   1.000
_cell.length_c   1.000
_cell.angle_alpha   90.00
_cell.angle_beta   90.00
_cell.angle_gamma   90.00
#
_symmetry.space_group_name_H-M   'P 1'
#
loop_
_entity.id
_entity.type
_entity.pdbx_description
1 polymer ?
#
loop_
_entity_poly.entity_id
_entity_poly.type
_entity_poly.pdbx_seq_one_letter_code
_entity_poly.pdbx_strand_id
1 'polypeptide(L)'
;MAEKLTAEGDAALAAGRQEDASALYLRACAVYRIARFPYISAFPEVSCPVKWRAWEAQKAVYARAGEIWVAKLEEVNVPHVRAKGHDREEIPVYVRVPAQEDGEVEMKDATTAKFPAVILMTGLDGYRPDNTVRCDEFLARGWASVVVEIPGTADCPADPADPESPDRLWDSLMDWMEADGRFDMRRILVWGLSSGGYYAIRIAHTHKDRLAGSIAQGAGCHWFYDREWLETVDGHEYPFQ
;
A
#
# COMPACT_ATOMS: atom_id res chain seq x y z
N MET A 1 7.60 7.61 -22.85
CA MET A 1 6.56 6.56 -23.06
C MET A 1 5.41 6.72 -22.07
N ALA A 2 5.65 6.84 -20.79
CA ALA A 2 4.59 7.02 -19.78
C ALA A 2 3.73 8.26 -20.06
N GLU A 3 4.33 9.42 -20.30
CA GLU A 3 3.61 10.66 -20.65
C GLU A 3 2.71 10.50 -21.88
N LYS A 4 3.17 9.76 -22.90
CA LYS A 4 2.35 9.48 -24.07
C LYS A 4 1.12 8.64 -23.72
N LEU A 5 1.29 7.58 -22.91
CA LEU A 5 0.18 6.77 -22.43
C LEU A 5 -0.79 7.58 -21.58
N THR A 6 -0.28 8.50 -20.75
CA THR A 6 -1.10 9.41 -19.96
C THR A 6 -1.95 10.31 -20.87
N ALA A 7 -1.34 10.92 -21.89
CA ALA A 7 -2.07 11.78 -22.84
C ALA A 7 -3.12 10.99 -23.68
N GLU A 8 -2.80 9.75 -24.06
CA GLU A 8 -3.77 8.85 -24.72
C GLU A 8 -4.93 8.50 -23.76
N GLY A 9 -4.65 8.32 -22.46
CA GLY A 9 -5.67 8.14 -21.42
C GLY A 9 -6.58 9.36 -21.28
N ASP A 10 -5.99 10.57 -21.24
CA ASP A 10 -6.75 11.82 -21.19
C ASP A 10 -7.67 11.96 -22.41
N ALA A 11 -7.19 11.63 -23.60
CA ALA A 11 -7.99 11.66 -24.83
C ALA A 11 -9.11 10.60 -24.82
N ALA A 12 -8.86 9.41 -24.28
CA ALA A 12 -9.87 8.37 -24.14
C ALA A 12 -10.96 8.80 -23.14
N LEU A 13 -10.57 9.40 -22.01
CA LEU A 13 -11.51 9.91 -21.00
C LEU A 13 -12.38 11.03 -21.57
N ALA A 14 -11.78 11.97 -22.27
CA ALA A 14 -12.52 13.05 -22.96
C ALA A 14 -13.52 12.55 -24.01
N ALA A 15 -13.25 11.37 -24.58
CA ALA A 15 -14.16 10.68 -25.52
C ALA A 15 -15.19 9.78 -24.81
N GLY A 16 -15.29 9.80 -23.49
CA GLY A 16 -16.24 9.00 -22.69
C GLY A 16 -15.84 7.52 -22.53
N ARG A 17 -14.63 7.12 -22.96
CA ARG A 17 -14.12 5.75 -22.90
C ARG A 17 -13.35 5.52 -21.59
N GLN A 18 -14.08 5.41 -20.47
CA GLN A 18 -13.51 5.32 -19.12
C GLN A 18 -12.63 4.09 -18.92
N GLU A 19 -13.05 2.92 -19.39
CA GLU A 19 -12.28 1.68 -19.26
C GLU A 19 -10.93 1.76 -20.01
N ASP A 20 -10.95 2.28 -21.24
CA ASP A 20 -9.73 2.50 -22.03
C ASP A 20 -8.79 3.49 -21.34
N ALA A 21 -9.34 4.58 -20.79
CA ALA A 21 -8.59 5.58 -20.05
C ALA A 21 -7.91 4.97 -18.83
N SER A 22 -8.65 4.20 -18.02
CA SER A 22 -8.11 3.49 -16.86
C SER A 22 -6.97 2.55 -17.25
N ALA A 23 -7.17 1.74 -18.29
CA ALA A 23 -6.15 0.81 -18.76
C ALA A 23 -4.86 1.54 -19.22
N LEU A 24 -5.00 2.67 -19.90
CA LEU A 24 -3.87 3.49 -20.36
C LEU A 24 -3.13 4.13 -19.19
N TYR A 25 -3.84 4.66 -18.18
CA TYR A 25 -3.24 5.20 -16.97
C TYR A 25 -2.48 4.11 -16.18
N LEU A 26 -3.05 2.93 -15.99
CA LEU A 26 -2.37 1.83 -15.32
C LEU A 26 -1.12 1.35 -16.08
N ARG A 27 -1.16 1.36 -17.42
CA ARG A 27 0.04 1.08 -18.23
C ARG A 27 1.11 2.17 -18.07
N ALA A 28 0.71 3.45 -17.98
CA ALA A 28 1.63 4.53 -17.68
C ALA A 28 2.26 4.36 -16.29
N CYS A 29 1.48 3.97 -15.28
CA CYS A 29 1.99 3.62 -13.94
C CYS A 29 3.04 2.50 -13.98
N ALA A 30 2.82 1.45 -14.78
CA ALA A 30 3.79 0.37 -14.95
C ALA A 30 5.12 0.87 -15.57
N VAL A 31 5.06 1.79 -16.53
CA VAL A 31 6.28 2.41 -17.11
C VAL A 31 7.00 3.28 -16.09
N TYR A 32 6.28 4.05 -15.27
CA TYR A 32 6.89 4.83 -14.17
C TYR A 32 7.50 3.91 -13.10
N ARG A 33 6.87 2.77 -12.80
CA ARG A 33 7.46 1.76 -11.93
C ARG A 33 8.81 1.28 -12.46
N ILE A 34 8.93 0.99 -13.76
CA ILE A 34 10.22 0.63 -14.38
C ILE A 34 11.23 1.76 -14.21
N ALA A 35 10.82 3.02 -14.40
CA ALA A 35 11.72 4.18 -14.29
C ALA A 35 12.26 4.40 -12.87
N ARG A 36 11.54 3.99 -11.83
CA ARG A 36 11.97 4.09 -10.43
C ARG A 36 12.60 2.81 -9.87
N PHE A 37 12.62 1.73 -10.64
CA PHE A 37 13.14 0.44 -10.18
C PHE A 37 14.64 0.51 -9.84
N PRO A 38 15.19 -0.29 -8.92
CA PRO A 38 14.46 -1.29 -8.15
C PRO A 38 13.66 -0.70 -6.97
N TYR A 39 14.15 0.34 -6.27
CA TYR A 39 13.47 0.95 -5.14
C TYR A 39 13.86 2.43 -5.00
N ILE A 40 13.04 3.16 -4.24
CA ILE A 40 13.33 4.50 -3.77
C ILE A 40 13.50 4.42 -2.25
N SER A 41 14.61 4.93 -1.74
CA SER A 41 14.85 5.09 -0.32
C SER A 41 15.26 6.54 -0.06
N ALA A 42 14.78 7.10 1.03
CA ALA A 42 15.22 8.39 1.53
C ALA A 42 16.40 8.25 2.50
N PHE A 43 16.83 7.04 2.83
CA PHE A 43 17.84 6.76 3.82
C PHE A 43 18.72 5.59 3.36
N PRO A 44 20.03 5.61 3.64
CA PRO A 44 20.80 6.69 4.29
C PRO A 44 21.30 7.78 3.35
N GLU A 45 21.23 7.70 2.04
CA GLU A 45 21.69 8.74 1.10
C GLU A 45 21.39 8.35 -0.37
N VAL A 46 20.54 7.37 -0.57
CA VAL A 46 20.20 6.86 -1.90
C VAL A 46 19.03 7.64 -2.52
N SER A 47 18.88 8.91 -2.13
CA SER A 47 17.85 9.76 -2.73
C SER A 47 18.23 10.07 -4.19
N CYS A 48 17.48 9.48 -5.12
CA CYS A 48 17.62 9.75 -6.55
C CYS A 48 16.49 10.67 -7.02
N PRO A 49 16.78 11.94 -7.36
CA PRO A 49 15.74 12.88 -7.78
C PRO A 49 14.98 12.43 -9.04
N VAL A 50 15.61 11.63 -9.90
CA VAL A 50 14.98 11.09 -11.10
C VAL A 50 13.92 10.05 -10.73
N LYS A 51 14.25 9.13 -9.82
CA LYS A 51 13.30 8.12 -9.32
C LYS A 51 12.16 8.76 -8.54
N TRP A 52 12.45 9.79 -7.74
CA TRP A 52 11.41 10.56 -7.03
C TRP A 52 10.44 11.22 -8.01
N ARG A 53 10.92 11.88 -9.06
CA ARG A 53 10.04 12.44 -10.09
C ARG A 53 9.18 11.37 -10.77
N ALA A 54 9.73 10.19 -11.02
CA ALA A 54 8.96 9.07 -11.58
C ALA A 54 7.89 8.57 -10.60
N TRP A 55 8.20 8.55 -9.30
CA TRP A 55 7.26 8.21 -8.23
C TRP A 55 6.10 9.20 -8.13
N GLU A 56 6.40 10.51 -8.07
CA GLU A 56 5.37 11.54 -8.04
C GLU A 56 4.47 11.49 -9.28
N ALA A 57 5.07 11.30 -10.46
CA ALA A 57 4.31 11.13 -11.70
C ALA A 57 3.44 9.86 -11.69
N GLN A 58 3.95 8.75 -11.12
CA GLN A 58 3.18 7.51 -10.97
C GLN A 58 1.95 7.73 -10.09
N LYS A 59 2.11 8.39 -8.92
CA LYS A 59 1.00 8.71 -8.02
C LYS A 59 -0.06 9.57 -8.73
N ALA A 60 0.38 10.63 -9.40
CA ALA A 60 -0.54 11.53 -10.10
C ALA A 60 -1.36 10.84 -11.19
N VAL A 61 -0.74 9.91 -11.95
CA VAL A 61 -1.47 9.16 -12.99
C VAL A 61 -2.35 8.09 -12.37
N TYR A 62 -1.92 7.46 -11.29
CA TYR A 62 -2.72 6.49 -10.56
C TYR A 62 -4.00 7.09 -9.98
N ALA A 63 -3.90 8.31 -9.43
CA ALA A 63 -5.06 9.06 -8.94
C ALA A 63 -6.10 9.27 -10.05
N ARG A 64 -5.68 9.63 -11.27
CA ARG A 64 -6.59 9.77 -12.43
C ARG A 64 -7.33 8.47 -12.75
N ALA A 65 -6.64 7.32 -12.69
CA ALA A 65 -7.30 6.03 -12.86
C ALA A 65 -8.31 5.78 -11.73
N GLY A 66 -7.91 6.08 -10.49
CA GLY A 66 -8.73 5.87 -9.30
C GLY A 66 -10.00 6.70 -9.24
N GLU A 67 -10.00 7.90 -9.84
CA GLU A 67 -11.17 8.79 -9.91
C GLU A 67 -12.32 8.21 -10.75
N ILE A 68 -12.00 7.39 -11.74
CA ILE A 68 -13.00 6.83 -12.67
C ILE A 68 -13.43 5.41 -12.31
N TRP A 69 -12.86 4.78 -11.29
CA TRP A 69 -13.29 3.47 -10.84
C TRP A 69 -14.60 3.53 -10.06
N VAL A 70 -15.37 2.44 -10.11
CA VAL A 70 -16.62 2.29 -9.32
C VAL A 70 -16.32 2.39 -7.82
N ALA A 71 -15.37 1.60 -7.34
CA ALA A 71 -14.80 1.75 -6.00
C ALA A 71 -13.61 2.73 -6.10
N LYS A 72 -13.91 4.03 -5.94
CA LYS A 72 -12.93 5.11 -6.11
C LYS A 72 -11.73 4.97 -5.21
N LEU A 73 -10.61 5.48 -5.69
CA LEU A 73 -9.41 5.64 -4.89
C LEU A 73 -9.53 6.89 -4.02
N GLU A 74 -9.26 6.73 -2.73
CA GLU A 74 -9.06 7.82 -1.81
C GLU A 74 -7.59 7.88 -1.44
N GLU A 75 -6.92 9.00 -1.67
CA GLU A 75 -5.59 9.29 -1.16
C GLU A 75 -5.75 10.03 0.17
N VAL A 76 -5.30 9.42 1.27
CA VAL A 76 -5.48 9.95 2.63
C VAL A 76 -4.13 10.12 3.28
N ASN A 77 -3.88 11.29 3.85
CA ASN A 77 -2.77 11.54 4.77
C ASN A 77 -3.27 11.33 6.19
N VAL A 78 -3.02 10.14 6.72
CA VAL A 78 -3.42 9.78 8.09
C VAL A 78 -2.53 10.50 9.08
N PRO A 79 -3.06 11.21 10.09
CA PRO A 79 -2.26 11.82 11.14
C PRO A 79 -1.43 10.76 11.90
N HIS A 80 -0.12 10.92 11.94
CA HIS A 80 0.76 10.03 12.69
C HIS A 80 0.82 10.46 14.16
N VAL A 81 -0.28 10.23 14.89
CA VAL A 81 -0.48 10.70 16.27
C VAL A 81 0.53 10.11 17.27
N ARG A 82 1.22 9.05 16.90
CA ARG A 82 2.26 8.39 17.71
C ARG A 82 3.67 8.76 17.28
N ALA A 83 3.84 9.66 16.29
CA ALA A 83 5.15 10.08 15.77
C ALA A 83 6.09 10.54 16.88
N LYS A 84 7.36 10.13 16.80
CA LYS A 84 8.44 10.55 17.69
C LYS A 84 9.74 10.69 16.91
N GLY A 85 10.67 11.47 17.45
CA GLY A 85 12.00 11.59 16.88
C GLY A 85 11.98 12.15 15.47
N HIS A 86 12.39 11.34 14.51
CA HIS A 86 12.41 11.70 13.08
C HIS A 86 11.23 11.09 12.28
N ASP A 87 10.23 10.52 12.94
CA ASP A 87 8.99 10.14 12.28
C ASP A 87 8.34 11.38 11.67
N ARG A 88 7.78 11.26 10.47
CA ARG A 88 6.99 12.34 9.89
C ARG A 88 5.57 12.32 10.43
N GLU A 89 4.88 13.45 10.36
CA GLU A 89 3.58 13.70 10.99
C GLU A 89 2.38 13.07 10.28
N GLU A 90 2.57 12.60 9.03
CA GLU A 90 1.49 12.05 8.20
C GLU A 90 1.89 10.72 7.59
N ILE A 91 0.95 9.78 7.54
CA ILE A 91 1.09 8.47 6.90
C ILE A 91 0.27 8.50 5.61
N PRO A 92 0.90 8.60 4.43
CA PRO A 92 0.18 8.52 3.17
C PRO A 92 -0.34 7.11 2.93
N VAL A 93 -1.65 6.97 2.69
CA VAL A 93 -2.29 5.69 2.37
C VAL A 93 -3.22 5.81 1.18
N TYR A 94 -3.45 4.71 0.50
CA TYR A 94 -4.53 4.56 -0.46
C TYR A 94 -5.64 3.71 0.14
N VAL A 95 -6.85 4.23 0.07
CA VAL A 95 -8.04 3.55 0.59
C VAL A 95 -9.00 3.30 -0.55
N ARG A 96 -9.56 2.09 -0.58
CA ARG A 96 -10.68 1.77 -1.45
C ARG A 96 -11.68 0.96 -0.63
N VAL A 97 -12.94 1.38 -0.70
CA VAL A 97 -14.06 0.67 -0.07
C VAL A 97 -15.00 0.13 -1.13
N PRO A 98 -15.69 -0.99 -0.89
CA PRO A 98 -16.69 -1.48 -1.82
C PRO A 98 -17.73 -0.41 -2.14
N ALA A 99 -18.06 -0.26 -3.41
CA ALA A 99 -19.15 0.63 -3.81
C ALA A 99 -20.46 0.11 -3.21
N GLN A 100 -21.24 1.01 -2.64
CA GLN A 100 -22.61 0.69 -2.28
C GLN A 100 -23.44 0.81 -3.55
N GLU A 101 -24.17 -0.24 -3.89
CA GLU A 101 -25.16 -0.15 -4.97
C GLU A 101 -26.27 0.81 -4.53
N ASP A 102 -26.48 1.88 -5.31
CA ASP A 102 -27.62 2.78 -5.18
C ASP A 102 -28.91 2.04 -5.60
N GLY A 103 -29.22 0.95 -4.94
CA GLY A 103 -30.43 0.17 -5.15
C GLY A 103 -31.27 0.20 -3.88
N GLU A 104 -32.53 0.60 -4.02
CA GLU A 104 -33.58 0.63 -3.02
C GLU A 104 -33.67 -0.69 -2.19
N VAL A 105 -32.69 -0.92 -1.32
CA VAL A 105 -32.92 -1.76 -0.17
C VAL A 105 -33.31 -0.77 0.94
N GLU A 106 -34.59 -0.79 1.31
CA GLU A 106 -35.02 -0.24 2.60
C GLU A 106 -34.24 -0.91 3.72
N MET A 107 -32.99 -0.56 3.85
CA MET A 107 -32.20 -0.94 5.02
C MET A 107 -32.52 0.08 6.11
N LYS A 108 -33.32 -0.35 7.06
CA LYS A 108 -33.69 0.41 8.28
C LYS A 108 -32.48 0.88 9.09
N ASP A 109 -31.24 0.57 8.68
CA ASP A 109 -29.98 0.96 9.33
C ASP A 109 -28.81 1.06 8.33
N ALA A 110 -28.97 1.75 7.20
CA ALA A 110 -27.92 1.95 6.19
C ALA A 110 -26.70 2.77 6.69
N THR A 111 -26.71 3.25 7.92
CA THR A 111 -25.65 4.09 8.51
C THR A 111 -24.56 3.30 9.26
N THR A 112 -24.58 1.96 9.29
CA THR A 112 -23.67 1.22 10.19
C THR A 112 -23.00 -0.05 9.63
N ALA A 113 -23.13 -0.38 8.36
CA ALA A 113 -22.44 -1.53 7.80
C ALA A 113 -20.93 -1.22 7.64
N LYS A 114 -20.12 -1.73 8.58
CA LYS A 114 -18.68 -1.62 8.53
C LYS A 114 -18.07 -2.70 7.65
N PHE A 115 -17.07 -2.33 6.85
CA PHE A 115 -16.37 -3.26 5.97
C PHE A 115 -15.22 -3.99 6.70
N PRO A 116 -15.08 -5.30 6.51
CA PRO A 116 -13.80 -5.94 6.81
C PRO A 116 -12.73 -5.28 5.95
N ALA A 117 -11.50 -5.19 6.43
CA ALA A 117 -10.45 -4.51 5.69
C ALA A 117 -9.13 -5.27 5.69
N VAL A 118 -8.37 -5.09 4.61
CA VAL A 118 -6.99 -5.55 4.52
C VAL A 118 -6.05 -4.36 4.53
N ILE A 119 -5.05 -4.39 5.42
CA ILE A 119 -3.87 -3.53 5.35
C ILE A 119 -2.86 -4.23 4.44
N LEU A 120 -2.58 -3.63 3.29
CA LEU A 120 -1.70 -4.18 2.26
C LEU A 120 -0.36 -3.46 2.26
N MET A 121 0.72 -4.25 2.32
CA MET A 121 2.10 -3.78 2.22
C MET A 121 2.84 -4.59 1.17
N THR A 122 3.67 -3.92 0.38
CA THR A 122 4.57 -4.60 -0.55
C THR A 122 6.00 -4.66 0.02
N GLY A 123 6.95 -5.07 -0.82
CA GLY A 123 8.36 -5.10 -0.46
C GLY A 123 9.10 -3.82 -0.84
N LEU A 124 10.38 -3.97 -1.14
CA LEU A 124 11.27 -2.85 -1.44
C LEU A 124 10.95 -2.17 -2.78
N ASP A 125 10.44 -2.90 -3.76
CA ASP A 125 10.25 -2.45 -5.14
C ASP A 125 8.80 -2.21 -5.54
N GLY A 126 7.85 -2.67 -4.74
CA GLY A 126 6.42 -2.46 -4.94
C GLY A 126 5.88 -1.38 -4.00
N TYR A 127 5.02 -0.51 -4.51
CA TYR A 127 4.45 0.60 -3.75
C TYR A 127 2.93 0.65 -3.90
N ARG A 128 2.27 1.60 -3.23
CA ARG A 128 0.80 1.69 -3.20
C ARG A 128 0.13 1.50 -4.58
N PRO A 129 0.57 2.18 -5.67
CA PRO A 129 -0.06 2.03 -6.98
C PRO A 129 0.08 0.65 -7.63
N ASP A 130 0.96 -0.21 -7.11
CA ASP A 130 1.22 -1.53 -7.70
C ASP A 130 0.26 -2.61 -7.17
N ASN A 131 -0.76 -2.22 -6.38
CA ASN A 131 -1.65 -3.15 -5.69
C ASN A 131 -3.09 -3.21 -6.26
N THR A 132 -3.34 -2.60 -7.42
CA THR A 132 -4.71 -2.49 -8.00
C THR A 132 -5.41 -3.84 -8.03
N VAL A 133 -4.81 -4.85 -8.64
CA VAL A 133 -5.41 -6.19 -8.79
C VAL A 133 -5.74 -6.83 -7.44
N ARG A 134 -4.85 -6.68 -6.44
CA ARG A 134 -5.09 -7.21 -5.09
C ARG A 134 -6.24 -6.48 -4.41
N CYS A 135 -6.29 -5.15 -4.54
CA CYS A 135 -7.41 -4.37 -4.02
C CYS A 135 -8.73 -4.79 -4.67
N ASP A 136 -8.75 -4.96 -5.99
CA ASP A 136 -9.95 -5.38 -6.73
C ASP A 136 -10.45 -6.75 -6.27
N GLU A 137 -9.55 -7.70 -5.99
CA GLU A 137 -9.89 -9.01 -5.45
C GLU A 137 -10.55 -8.94 -4.05
N PHE A 138 -10.12 -8.02 -3.20
CA PHE A 138 -10.74 -7.79 -1.89
C PHE A 138 -12.07 -7.07 -2.04
N LEU A 139 -12.14 -6.03 -2.85
CA LEU A 139 -13.38 -5.29 -3.13
C LEU A 139 -14.48 -6.19 -3.67
N ALA A 140 -14.16 -7.10 -4.60
CA ALA A 140 -15.10 -8.07 -5.16
C ALA A 140 -15.68 -9.03 -4.10
N ARG A 141 -15.03 -9.14 -2.93
CA ARG A 141 -15.49 -9.94 -1.79
C ARG A 141 -16.10 -9.11 -0.67
N GLY A 142 -16.36 -7.83 -0.92
CA GLY A 142 -16.94 -6.91 0.06
C GLY A 142 -15.96 -6.43 1.13
N TRP A 143 -14.64 -6.50 0.87
CA TRP A 143 -13.60 -6.02 1.78
C TRP A 143 -13.04 -4.68 1.31
N ALA A 144 -12.79 -3.78 2.24
CA ALA A 144 -12.00 -2.57 1.99
C ALA A 144 -10.51 -2.90 1.93
N SER A 145 -9.74 -2.04 1.27
CA SER A 145 -8.28 -2.10 1.25
C SER A 145 -7.66 -0.79 1.71
N VAL A 146 -6.65 -0.88 2.55
CA VAL A 146 -5.79 0.21 2.99
C VAL A 146 -4.36 -0.15 2.61
N VAL A 147 -3.79 0.57 1.67
CA VAL A 147 -2.44 0.29 1.14
C VAL A 147 -1.47 1.31 1.67
N VAL A 148 -0.37 0.85 2.25
CA VAL A 148 0.62 1.68 2.93
C VAL A 148 2.04 1.24 2.58
N GLU A 149 3.00 2.18 2.58
CA GLU A 149 4.42 1.86 2.41
C GLU A 149 5.04 1.31 3.69
N ILE A 150 6.02 0.43 3.52
CA ILE A 150 6.81 -0.09 4.65
C ILE A 150 7.93 0.88 5.04
N PRO A 151 8.38 0.86 6.32
CA PRO A 151 9.50 1.68 6.76
C PRO A 151 10.73 1.57 5.88
N GLY A 152 11.32 2.72 5.57
CA GLY A 152 12.50 2.83 4.71
C GLY A 152 12.23 2.82 3.22
N THR A 153 10.96 2.79 2.78
CA THR A 153 10.62 2.82 1.34
C THR A 153 9.76 4.03 0.99
N ALA A 154 9.96 4.53 -0.23
CA ALA A 154 9.19 5.63 -0.82
C ALA A 154 8.92 6.78 0.17
N ASP A 155 7.66 7.14 0.38
CA ASP A 155 7.23 8.21 1.27
C ASP A 155 6.72 7.70 2.64
N CYS A 156 7.09 6.49 3.06
CA CYS A 156 6.81 6.01 4.41
C CYS A 156 7.36 6.98 5.46
N PRO A 157 6.54 7.39 6.44
CA PRO A 157 6.94 8.39 7.44
C PRO A 157 7.81 7.84 8.57
N ALA A 158 7.87 6.52 8.75
CA ALA A 158 8.60 5.91 9.85
C ALA A 158 10.12 6.16 9.73
N ASP A 159 10.75 6.50 10.85
CA ASP A 159 12.20 6.65 10.93
C ASP A 159 12.87 5.26 10.79
N PRO A 160 13.62 5.01 9.70
CA PRO A 160 14.25 3.69 9.50
C PRO A 160 15.39 3.41 10.49
N ALA A 161 15.88 4.41 11.20
CA ALA A 161 16.92 4.27 12.22
C ALA A 161 16.37 3.94 13.62
N ASP A 162 15.06 4.12 13.84
CA ASP A 162 14.41 3.82 15.11
C ASP A 162 13.65 2.49 15.03
N PRO A 163 14.09 1.45 15.75
CA PRO A 163 13.46 0.13 15.72
C PRO A 163 12.01 0.11 16.24
N GLU A 164 11.58 1.13 16.99
CA GLU A 164 10.20 1.25 17.49
C GLU A 164 9.28 2.04 16.55
N SER A 165 9.85 2.78 15.61
CA SER A 165 9.08 3.61 14.66
C SER A 165 8.02 2.81 13.87
N PRO A 166 8.30 1.58 13.38
CA PRO A 166 7.28 0.79 12.71
C PRO A 166 6.03 0.52 13.56
N ASP A 167 6.19 0.22 14.85
CA ASP A 167 5.04 -0.09 15.71
C ASP A 167 4.18 1.15 15.96
N ARG A 168 4.80 2.33 16.09
CA ARG A 168 4.08 3.61 16.19
C ARG A 168 3.30 3.94 14.91
N LEU A 169 3.86 3.58 13.74
CA LEU A 169 3.19 3.72 12.44
C LEU A 169 1.88 2.91 12.43
N TRP A 170 1.98 1.63 12.79
CA TRP A 170 0.82 0.72 12.78
C TRP A 170 -0.21 1.10 13.83
N ASP A 171 0.21 1.52 15.01
CA ASP A 171 -0.69 2.07 16.03
C ASP A 171 -1.51 3.25 15.48
N SER A 172 -0.83 4.25 14.89
CA SER A 172 -1.51 5.43 14.36
C SER A 172 -2.45 5.11 13.21
N LEU A 173 -2.04 4.20 12.32
CA LEU A 173 -2.87 3.75 11.20
C LEU A 173 -4.15 3.07 11.69
N MET A 174 -4.02 2.13 12.63
CA MET A 174 -5.17 1.40 13.17
C MET A 174 -6.08 2.29 14.02
N ASP A 175 -5.51 3.24 14.79
CA ASP A 175 -6.28 4.23 15.55
C ASP A 175 -7.12 5.10 14.59
N TRP A 176 -6.53 5.51 13.47
CA TRP A 176 -7.26 6.24 12.43
C TRP A 176 -8.36 5.37 11.79
N MET A 177 -8.09 4.11 11.45
CA MET A 177 -9.10 3.22 10.88
C MET A 177 -10.30 3.03 11.82
N GLU A 178 -10.05 2.95 13.12
CA GLU A 178 -11.10 2.87 14.14
C GLU A 178 -11.93 4.15 14.20
N ALA A 179 -11.27 5.33 14.16
CA ALA A 179 -11.90 6.63 14.19
C ALA A 179 -12.67 6.97 12.91
N ASP A 180 -12.20 6.52 11.74
CA ASP A 180 -12.87 6.66 10.45
C ASP A 180 -14.29 6.04 10.46
N GLY A 181 -14.44 4.93 11.17
CA GLY A 181 -15.73 4.30 11.43
C GLY A 181 -16.25 3.40 10.31
N ARG A 182 -15.69 3.43 9.10
CA ARG A 182 -16.09 2.58 7.96
C ARG A 182 -15.60 1.14 8.08
N PHE A 183 -14.57 0.88 8.91
CA PHE A 183 -13.91 -0.42 9.02
C PHE A 183 -14.43 -1.23 10.22
N ASP A 184 -14.68 -2.52 10.03
CA ASP A 184 -14.93 -3.46 11.13
C ASP A 184 -13.60 -3.89 11.75
N MET A 185 -13.22 -3.25 12.85
CA MET A 185 -11.96 -3.49 13.53
C MET A 185 -11.80 -4.93 14.08
N ARG A 186 -12.85 -5.73 14.11
CA ARG A 186 -12.79 -7.16 14.46
C ARG A 186 -12.39 -8.04 13.27
N ARG A 187 -12.38 -7.48 12.05
CA ARG A 187 -12.09 -8.17 10.80
C ARG A 187 -11.02 -7.43 9.99
N ILE A 188 -9.90 -7.11 10.64
CA ILE A 188 -8.75 -6.53 9.99
C ILE A 188 -7.74 -7.62 9.68
N LEU A 189 -7.35 -7.75 8.42
CA LEU A 189 -6.23 -8.55 7.96
C LEU A 189 -5.04 -7.66 7.65
N VAL A 190 -3.85 -8.17 7.87
CA VAL A 190 -2.61 -7.60 7.33
C VAL A 190 -2.07 -8.56 6.27
N TRP A 191 -1.70 -8.05 5.10
CA TRP A 191 -1.01 -8.83 4.08
C TRP A 191 0.25 -8.11 3.61
N GLY A 192 1.39 -8.71 3.91
CA GLY A 192 2.69 -8.22 3.50
C GLY A 192 3.37 -9.14 2.51
N LEU A 193 3.98 -8.56 1.47
CA LEU A 193 4.73 -9.25 0.43
C LEU A 193 6.21 -8.92 0.52
N SER A 194 7.09 -9.92 0.34
CA SER A 194 8.54 -9.75 0.39
C SER A 194 8.97 -9.12 1.73
N SER A 195 9.70 -7.99 1.72
CA SER A 195 10.04 -7.26 2.95
C SER A 195 8.81 -6.79 3.74
N GLY A 196 7.68 -6.53 3.07
CA GLY A 196 6.40 -6.28 3.74
C GLY A 196 5.91 -7.49 4.55
N GLY A 197 6.28 -8.71 4.13
CA GLY A 197 5.99 -9.93 4.89
C GLY A 197 6.67 -9.97 6.26
N TYR A 198 7.87 -9.42 6.39
CA TYR A 198 8.51 -9.23 7.69
C TYR A 198 7.66 -8.34 8.61
N TYR A 199 7.17 -7.20 8.08
CA TYR A 199 6.30 -6.32 8.85
C TYR A 199 4.95 -6.98 9.17
N ALA A 200 4.41 -7.81 8.28
CA ALA A 200 3.19 -8.58 8.56
C ALA A 200 3.39 -9.53 9.76
N ILE A 201 4.55 -10.20 9.87
CA ILE A 201 4.91 -11.03 11.03
C ILE A 201 5.05 -10.16 12.28
N ARG A 202 5.75 -9.02 12.17
CA ARG A 202 5.94 -8.09 13.30
C ARG A 202 4.61 -7.59 13.84
N ILE A 203 3.72 -7.11 12.97
CA ILE A 203 2.39 -6.61 13.33
C ILE A 203 1.55 -7.73 13.98
N ALA A 204 1.62 -8.96 13.46
CA ALA A 204 0.95 -10.12 14.04
C ALA A 204 1.41 -10.42 15.48
N HIS A 205 2.63 -10.04 15.84
CA HIS A 205 3.15 -10.16 17.20
C HIS A 205 2.78 -8.96 18.07
N THR A 206 3.06 -7.75 17.59
CA THR A 206 2.92 -6.51 18.38
C THR A 206 1.48 -6.03 18.51
N HIS A 207 0.62 -6.31 17.52
CA HIS A 207 -0.77 -5.83 17.41
C HIS A 207 -1.79 -6.97 17.32
N LYS A 208 -1.47 -8.16 17.83
CA LYS A 208 -2.29 -9.39 17.72
C LYS A 208 -3.75 -9.18 18.11
N ASP A 209 -4.01 -8.37 19.13
CA ASP A 209 -5.34 -8.14 19.68
C ASP A 209 -6.21 -7.20 18.81
N ARG A 210 -5.59 -6.58 17.78
CA ARG A 210 -6.25 -5.69 16.81
C ARG A 210 -6.49 -6.35 15.44
N LEU A 211 -6.07 -7.59 15.25
CA LEU A 211 -6.10 -8.30 13.96
C LEU A 211 -6.95 -9.56 14.02
N ALA A 212 -7.68 -9.79 12.94
CA ALA A 212 -8.29 -11.10 12.67
C ALA A 212 -7.27 -12.10 12.10
N GLY A 213 -6.21 -11.61 11.45
CA GLY A 213 -5.16 -12.45 10.91
C GLY A 213 -4.06 -11.66 10.18
N SER A 214 -3.00 -12.37 9.83
CA SER A 214 -1.86 -11.82 9.10
C SER A 214 -1.35 -12.81 8.07
N ILE A 215 -1.00 -12.31 6.89
CA ILE A 215 -0.43 -13.09 5.78
C ILE A 215 0.96 -12.53 5.46
N ALA A 216 1.98 -13.34 5.68
CA ALA A 216 3.37 -13.01 5.38
C ALA A 216 3.82 -13.80 4.15
N GLN A 217 3.80 -13.17 2.99
CA GLN A 217 4.15 -13.81 1.73
C GLN A 217 5.59 -13.49 1.34
N GLY A 218 6.46 -14.51 1.33
CA GLY A 218 7.87 -14.36 0.94
C GLY A 218 8.65 -13.49 1.92
N ALA A 219 8.33 -13.56 3.21
CA ALA A 219 8.98 -12.77 4.25
C ALA A 219 10.44 -13.16 4.41
N GLY A 220 11.34 -12.19 4.30
CA GLY A 220 12.70 -12.31 4.80
C GLY A 220 12.68 -12.03 6.31
N CYS A 221 13.01 -13.01 7.12
CA CYS A 221 13.06 -12.88 8.57
C CYS A 221 14.31 -13.55 9.12
N HIS A 222 14.57 -13.36 10.41
CA HIS A 222 15.72 -13.92 11.10
C HIS A 222 17.04 -13.38 10.51
N TRP A 223 17.97 -14.22 10.08
CA TRP A 223 19.28 -13.84 9.54
C TRP A 223 19.27 -13.30 8.10
N PHE A 224 18.12 -13.14 7.46
CA PHE A 224 17.99 -12.81 6.04
C PHE A 224 18.74 -11.53 5.62
N TYR A 225 18.89 -10.57 6.53
CA TYR A 225 19.63 -9.32 6.29
C TYR A 225 20.96 -9.26 7.07
N ASP A 226 21.37 -10.36 7.71
CA ASP A 226 22.65 -10.43 8.38
C ASP A 226 23.78 -10.53 7.36
N ARG A 227 24.77 -9.65 7.52
CA ARG A 227 25.86 -9.52 6.56
C ARG A 227 26.76 -10.78 6.53
N GLU A 228 27.10 -11.31 7.69
CA GLU A 228 27.97 -12.50 7.80
C GLU A 228 27.25 -13.72 7.18
N TRP A 229 25.96 -13.84 7.43
CA TRP A 229 25.14 -14.87 6.80
C TRP A 229 25.08 -14.71 5.28
N LEU A 230 24.87 -13.49 4.78
CA LEU A 230 24.79 -13.20 3.33
C LEU A 230 26.13 -13.45 2.61
N GLU A 231 27.27 -13.17 3.27
CA GLU A 231 28.60 -13.45 2.72
C GLU A 231 28.90 -14.95 2.60
N THR A 232 28.23 -15.79 3.37
CA THR A 232 28.41 -17.25 3.38
C THR A 232 27.34 -18.01 2.60
N VAL A 233 26.26 -17.34 2.23
CA VAL A 233 25.07 -17.97 1.64
C VAL A 233 25.33 -18.68 0.30
N ASP A 234 26.21 -18.13 -0.53
CA ASP A 234 26.53 -18.73 -1.83
C ASP A 234 27.25 -20.07 -1.74
N GLY A 235 27.76 -20.42 -0.54
CA GLY A 235 28.35 -21.73 -0.28
C GLY A 235 27.36 -22.81 0.16
N HIS A 236 26.09 -22.48 0.31
CA HIS A 236 25.06 -23.41 0.74
C HIS A 236 24.18 -23.84 -0.44
N GLU A 237 24.08 -25.16 -0.67
CA GLU A 237 23.05 -25.71 -1.54
C GLU A 237 21.69 -25.53 -0.83
N TYR A 238 20.84 -24.67 -1.38
CA TYR A 238 19.44 -24.60 -0.95
C TYR A 238 18.65 -25.69 -1.65
N PRO A 239 18.10 -26.66 -0.93
CA PRO A 239 17.13 -27.55 -1.52
C PRO A 239 15.84 -26.73 -1.78
N PHE A 240 15.67 -26.24 -2.99
CA PHE A 240 14.36 -25.87 -3.48
C PHE A 240 13.55 -27.14 -3.63
N GLN A 241 12.71 -27.41 -2.66
CA GLN A 241 11.66 -28.43 -2.76
C GLN A 241 10.38 -27.79 -3.24
#